data_db7478bc4e0c022c3c72e5555a1e50e0
#
_entry.id   db7478bc4e0c022c3c72e5555a1e50e0
#
_cell.length_a   1.000
_cell.length_b   1.000
_cell.length_c   1.000
_cell.angle_alpha   90.00
_cell.angle_beta   90.00
_cell.angle_gamma   90.00
#
_symmetry.space_group_name_H-M   'P 1'
#
loop_
_entity.id
_entity.type
_entity.pdbx_description
1 polymer ?
#
loop_
_entity_poly.entity_id
_entity_poly.type
_entity_poly.pdbx_seq_one_letter_code
_entity_poly.pdbx_strand_id
1 'polypeptide(L)'
;MSNKVLITSGCSFTWNKWDRNKIKQASWSDFLAEDYSYTFNEAKNGQSNRLIKNRIYHRVNSCLKQGFKPEDINVGIMWSGIDRTAFYYHISDDIKHSVYRTYIENELNFNFDSNQPNQFFWMQGQKLTSSSTFTDNYYKRIYIESDHIARFFEDIIATQNFLKSKNI
;
A
#
# COMPACT_ATOMS: atom_id res chain seq x y z
N MET A 1 -20.85 16.78 -16.49
CA MET A 1 -19.40 16.63 -16.18
C MET A 1 -19.17 15.14 -15.92
N SER A 2 -18.11 14.58 -16.50
CA SER A 2 -17.76 13.17 -16.28
C SER A 2 -17.34 12.98 -14.82
N ASN A 3 -17.96 12.05 -14.10
CA ASN A 3 -17.60 11.73 -12.70
C ASN A 3 -16.39 10.80 -12.62
N LYS A 4 -15.41 10.97 -13.50
CA LYS A 4 -14.23 10.12 -13.57
C LYS A 4 -13.44 10.12 -12.27
N VAL A 5 -13.11 8.93 -11.82
CA VAL A 5 -12.33 8.65 -10.60
C VAL A 5 -11.01 8.02 -10.98
N LEU A 6 -9.92 8.55 -10.46
CA LEU A 6 -8.60 7.92 -10.52
C LEU A 6 -8.22 7.38 -9.14
N ILE A 7 -7.91 6.11 -9.07
CA ILE A 7 -7.32 5.47 -7.89
C ILE A 7 -5.90 5.08 -8.25
N THR A 8 -4.91 5.58 -7.53
CA THR A 8 -3.51 5.19 -7.72
C THR A 8 -2.96 4.53 -6.45
N SER A 9 -2.07 3.57 -6.61
CA SER A 9 -1.32 2.98 -5.52
C SER A 9 0.09 2.59 -5.95
N GLY A 10 0.98 2.50 -4.98
CA GLY A 10 2.37 2.19 -5.22
C GLY A 10 3.23 2.41 -4.00
N CYS A 11 4.53 2.41 -4.18
CA CYS A 11 5.49 2.71 -3.12
C CYS A 11 5.88 4.20 -3.11
N SER A 12 7.09 4.49 -2.64
CA SER A 12 7.61 5.87 -2.53
C SER A 12 7.66 6.65 -3.84
N PHE A 13 7.67 6.00 -4.99
CA PHE A 13 7.66 6.66 -6.31
C PHE A 13 6.27 7.16 -6.73
N THR A 14 5.23 6.61 -6.13
CA THR A 14 3.84 7.03 -6.35
C THR A 14 3.36 7.95 -5.22
N TRP A 15 4.01 7.87 -4.06
CA TRP A 15 3.64 8.65 -2.89
C TRP A 15 4.13 10.09 -3.03
N ASN A 16 3.23 11.05 -2.79
CA ASN A 16 3.55 12.48 -2.79
C ASN A 16 4.43 12.81 -1.59
N LYS A 17 5.70 13.10 -1.83
CA LYS A 17 6.64 13.49 -0.79
C LYS A 17 6.67 15.00 -0.61
N TRP A 18 6.82 15.40 0.63
CA TRP A 18 7.27 16.75 0.94
C TRP A 18 8.80 16.74 1.01
N ASP A 19 9.45 17.65 0.33
CA ASP A 19 10.88 17.84 0.52
C ASP A 19 11.16 18.53 1.88
N ARG A 20 12.44 18.72 2.21
CA ARG A 20 12.85 19.41 3.46
C ARG A 20 12.32 20.83 3.57
N ASN A 21 11.99 21.47 2.46
CA ASN A 21 11.43 22.82 2.37
C ASN A 21 9.90 22.82 2.38
N LYS A 22 9.26 21.65 2.62
CA LYS A 22 7.80 21.44 2.56
C LYS A 22 7.21 21.70 1.17
N ILE A 23 8.01 21.57 0.12
CA ILE A 23 7.54 21.62 -1.25
C ILE A 23 7.08 20.21 -1.64
N LYS A 24 5.81 20.09 -2.02
CA LYS A 24 5.24 18.82 -2.53
C LYS A 24 5.92 18.47 -3.86
N GLN A 25 6.59 17.34 -3.90
CA GLN A 25 7.13 16.81 -5.16
C GLN A 25 6.00 16.06 -5.88
N ALA A 26 5.69 16.48 -7.10
CA ALA A 26 4.73 15.80 -7.94
C ALA A 26 5.23 14.38 -8.27
N SER A 27 4.32 13.43 -8.20
CA SER A 27 4.53 12.05 -8.65
C SER A 27 3.81 11.83 -9.98
N TRP A 28 4.05 10.72 -10.65
CA TRP A 28 3.33 10.36 -11.88
C TRP A 28 1.80 10.37 -11.70
N SER A 29 1.32 10.05 -10.50
CA SER A 29 -0.12 10.07 -10.18
C SER A 29 -0.71 11.47 -10.18
N ASP A 30 0.07 12.51 -9.85
CA ASP A 30 -0.39 13.89 -9.89
C ASP A 30 -0.63 14.37 -11.32
N PHE A 31 0.23 13.99 -12.27
CA PHE A 31 0.06 14.32 -13.68
C PHE A 31 -1.18 13.67 -14.29
N LEU A 32 -1.45 12.40 -13.91
CA LEU A 32 -2.68 11.73 -14.36
C LEU A 32 -3.94 12.35 -13.74
N ALA A 33 -3.82 12.90 -12.53
CA ALA A 33 -4.94 13.44 -11.77
C ALA A 33 -5.64 14.62 -12.45
N GLU A 34 -4.96 15.34 -13.36
CA GLU A 34 -5.47 16.52 -14.04
C GLU A 34 -6.72 16.21 -14.90
N ASP A 35 -6.85 14.98 -15.39
CA ASP A 35 -7.96 14.55 -16.25
C ASP A 35 -9.16 13.97 -15.46
N TYR A 36 -9.11 13.97 -14.13
CA TYR A 36 -10.09 13.30 -13.27
C TYR A 36 -10.77 14.25 -12.29
N SER A 37 -12.08 14.05 -12.10
CA SER A 37 -12.87 14.84 -11.13
C SER A 37 -12.59 14.44 -9.68
N TYR A 38 -12.25 13.18 -9.46
CA TYR A 38 -11.90 12.64 -8.14
C TYR A 38 -10.63 11.82 -8.23
N THR A 39 -9.72 12.02 -7.28
CA THR A 39 -8.43 11.32 -7.25
C THR A 39 -8.12 10.81 -5.85
N PHE A 40 -7.68 9.54 -5.78
CA PHE A 40 -7.30 8.88 -4.53
C PHE A 40 -5.91 8.27 -4.71
N ASN A 41 -4.91 8.84 -4.05
CA ASN A 41 -3.57 8.27 -4.03
C ASN A 41 -3.36 7.45 -2.75
N GLU A 42 -3.41 6.12 -2.90
CA GLU A 42 -3.25 5.14 -1.82
C GLU A 42 -1.79 4.71 -1.62
N ALA A 43 -0.86 5.35 -2.31
CA ALA A 43 0.56 5.03 -2.18
C ALA A 43 1.11 5.45 -0.82
N LYS A 44 2.05 4.69 -0.33
CA LYS A 44 2.83 4.99 0.88
C LYS A 44 4.28 4.58 0.69
N ASN A 45 5.17 5.27 1.39
CA ASN A 45 6.59 4.93 1.35
C ASN A 45 6.81 3.48 1.81
N GLY A 46 7.64 2.74 1.07
CA GLY A 46 8.07 1.39 1.44
C GLY A 46 7.02 0.29 1.32
N GLN A 47 5.83 0.50 0.75
CA GLN A 47 4.80 -0.55 0.63
C GLN A 47 5.29 -1.78 -0.13
N SER A 48 4.89 -2.95 0.37
CA SER A 48 4.98 -4.22 -0.37
C SER A 48 3.83 -4.34 -1.38
N ASN A 49 3.99 -5.25 -2.36
CA ASN A 49 2.98 -5.50 -3.39
C ASN A 49 1.64 -5.95 -2.80
N ARG A 50 1.67 -6.77 -1.75
CA ARG A 50 0.48 -7.20 -1.02
C ARG A 50 -0.30 -6.02 -0.41
N LEU A 51 0.39 -5.04 0.17
CA LEU A 51 -0.26 -3.85 0.72
C LEU A 51 -0.81 -2.95 -0.39
N ILE A 52 -0.08 -2.78 -1.49
CA ILE A 52 -0.54 -2.06 -2.67
C ILE A 52 -1.87 -2.64 -3.16
N LYS A 53 -1.93 -3.97 -3.37
CA LYS A 53 -3.14 -4.70 -3.74
C LYS A 53 -4.30 -4.44 -2.77
N ASN A 54 -4.06 -4.65 -1.46
CA ASN A 54 -5.12 -4.53 -0.45
C ASN A 54 -5.70 -3.11 -0.40
N ARG A 55 -4.87 -2.08 -0.56
CA ARG A 55 -5.34 -0.69 -0.62
C ARG A 55 -6.20 -0.41 -1.84
N ILE A 56 -5.81 -0.94 -3.00
CA ILE A 56 -6.65 -0.85 -4.21
C ILE A 56 -8.01 -1.51 -3.95
N TYR A 57 -8.05 -2.72 -3.41
CA TYR A 57 -9.30 -3.40 -3.09
C TYR A 57 -10.20 -2.58 -2.16
N HIS A 58 -9.60 -2.06 -1.11
CA HIS A 58 -10.33 -1.23 -0.14
C HIS A 58 -10.89 0.04 -0.81
N ARG A 59 -10.06 0.77 -1.56
CA ARG A 59 -10.48 2.03 -2.18
C ARG A 59 -11.53 1.81 -3.26
N VAL A 60 -11.37 0.84 -4.14
CA VAL A 60 -12.36 0.49 -5.15
C VAL A 60 -13.72 0.15 -4.51
N ASN A 61 -13.72 -0.74 -3.49
CA ASN A 61 -14.96 -1.07 -2.80
C ASN A 61 -15.58 0.16 -2.10
N SER A 62 -14.77 1.07 -1.56
CA SER A 62 -15.25 2.32 -0.98
C SER A 62 -15.91 3.22 -2.02
N CYS A 63 -15.30 3.39 -3.18
CA CYS A 63 -15.88 4.19 -4.28
C CYS A 63 -17.20 3.60 -4.75
N LEU A 64 -17.27 2.28 -4.97
CA LEU A 64 -18.51 1.61 -5.38
C LEU A 64 -19.63 1.78 -4.33
N LYS A 65 -19.30 1.68 -3.03
CA LYS A 65 -20.26 1.93 -1.93
C LYS A 65 -20.73 3.39 -1.88
N GLN A 66 -19.93 4.34 -2.33
CA GLN A 66 -20.28 5.75 -2.45
C GLN A 66 -21.11 6.07 -3.69
N GLY A 67 -21.39 5.08 -4.52
CA GLY A 67 -22.22 5.22 -5.72
C GLY A 67 -21.48 5.61 -6.99
N PHE A 68 -20.14 5.59 -7.00
CA PHE A 68 -19.39 5.73 -8.25
C PHE A 68 -19.63 4.50 -9.14
N LYS A 69 -19.79 4.74 -10.43
CA LYS A 69 -20.00 3.64 -11.37
C LYS A 69 -18.68 2.98 -11.74
N PRO A 70 -18.66 1.65 -11.95
CA PRO A 70 -17.45 0.93 -12.35
C PRO A 70 -16.75 1.54 -13.57
N GLU A 71 -17.52 1.89 -14.60
CA GLU A 71 -17.02 2.47 -15.84
C GLU A 71 -16.35 3.86 -15.69
N ASP A 72 -16.61 4.54 -14.58
CA ASP A 72 -15.99 5.84 -14.25
C ASP A 72 -14.70 5.67 -13.44
N ILE A 73 -14.41 4.45 -12.92
CA ILE A 73 -13.25 4.20 -12.07
C ILE A 73 -12.07 3.73 -12.92
N ASN A 74 -10.96 4.43 -12.81
CA ASN A 74 -9.69 4.06 -13.41
C ASN A 74 -8.67 3.77 -12.31
N VAL A 75 -7.87 2.72 -12.49
CA VAL A 75 -6.90 2.28 -11.50
C VAL A 75 -5.50 2.26 -12.09
N GLY A 76 -4.59 3.03 -11.48
CA GLY A 76 -3.17 3.06 -11.83
C GLY A 76 -2.33 2.45 -10.71
N ILE A 77 -1.49 1.45 -11.03
CA ILE A 77 -0.68 0.76 -10.04
C ILE A 77 0.79 0.76 -10.46
N MET A 78 1.66 1.25 -9.58
CA MET A 78 3.08 1.05 -9.68
C MET A 78 3.51 0.02 -8.64
N TRP A 79 3.75 -1.19 -9.09
CA TRP A 79 4.22 -2.27 -8.23
C TRP A 79 5.61 -1.97 -7.65
N SER A 80 5.86 -2.49 -6.48
CA SER A 80 7.11 -2.32 -5.74
C SER A 80 8.10 -3.45 -6.05
N GLY A 81 9.31 -3.37 -5.52
CA GLY A 81 10.28 -4.45 -5.60
C GLY A 81 9.73 -5.78 -5.05
N ILE A 82 10.13 -6.88 -5.67
CA ILE A 82 9.68 -8.24 -5.30
C ILE A 82 10.18 -8.66 -3.91
N ASP A 83 11.27 -8.08 -3.46
CA ASP A 83 11.89 -8.34 -2.16
C ASP A 83 11.14 -7.72 -0.99
N ARG A 84 10.17 -6.83 -1.27
CA ARG A 84 9.38 -6.19 -0.21
C ARG A 84 8.28 -7.08 0.27
N THR A 85 8.24 -7.30 1.58
CA THR A 85 7.26 -8.16 2.22
C THR A 85 6.50 -7.42 3.32
N ALA A 86 5.26 -7.81 3.55
CA ALA A 86 4.42 -7.34 4.64
C ALA A 86 4.00 -8.53 5.50
N PHE A 87 4.14 -8.38 6.80
CA PHE A 87 3.72 -9.36 7.78
C PHE A 87 2.58 -8.85 8.63
N TYR A 88 1.71 -9.74 9.06
CA TYR A 88 0.86 -9.51 10.21
C TYR A 88 1.70 -9.68 11.47
N TYR A 89 1.66 -8.71 12.33
CA TYR A 89 2.42 -8.70 13.56
C TYR A 89 1.49 -8.51 14.75
N HIS A 90 1.69 -9.34 15.78
CA HIS A 90 1.02 -9.15 17.06
C HIS A 90 1.83 -8.18 17.90
N ILE A 91 1.24 -7.05 18.27
CA ILE A 91 1.90 -6.07 19.13
C ILE A 91 1.83 -6.57 20.57
N SER A 92 2.99 -6.85 21.17
CA SER A 92 3.11 -6.91 22.61
C SER A 92 2.95 -5.52 23.23
N ASP A 93 2.53 -5.45 24.49
CA ASP A 93 2.31 -4.19 25.18
C ASP A 93 3.56 -3.29 25.21
N ASP A 94 4.76 -3.88 25.15
CA ASP A 94 6.05 -3.17 25.12
C ASP A 94 6.25 -2.31 23.86
N ILE A 95 5.61 -2.67 22.76
CA ILE A 95 5.70 -1.92 21.49
C ILE A 95 4.63 -0.82 21.41
N LYS A 96 3.59 -0.85 22.26
CA LYS A 96 2.51 0.15 22.26
C LYS A 96 3.01 1.58 22.50
N HIS A 97 4.18 1.74 23.10
CA HIS A 97 4.79 3.05 23.39
C HIS A 97 5.98 3.41 22.50
N SER A 98 6.27 2.60 21.47
CA SER A 98 7.43 2.84 20.62
C SER A 98 7.14 3.85 19.50
N VAL A 99 8.21 4.47 18.99
CA VAL A 99 8.23 5.32 17.79
C VAL A 99 7.55 4.63 16.59
N TYR A 100 7.56 3.30 16.54
CA TYR A 100 6.90 2.48 15.51
C TYR A 100 5.38 2.59 15.53
N ARG A 101 4.75 2.71 16.70
CA ARG A 101 3.29 2.92 16.79
C ARG A 101 2.88 4.22 16.10
N THR A 102 3.55 5.31 16.44
CA THR A 102 3.29 6.63 15.85
C THR A 102 3.49 6.62 14.33
N TYR A 103 4.51 5.92 13.85
CA TYR A 103 4.75 5.73 12.42
C TYR A 103 3.61 4.97 11.75
N ILE A 104 3.16 3.87 12.34
CA ILE A 104 2.09 3.03 11.79
C ILE A 104 0.75 3.79 11.81
N GLU A 105 0.42 4.47 12.90
CA GLU A 105 -0.82 5.24 13.02
C GLU A 105 -0.87 6.40 12.02
N ASN A 106 0.21 7.15 11.89
CA ASN A 106 0.26 8.33 11.03
C ASN A 106 0.44 7.99 9.55
N GLU A 107 1.26 6.97 9.23
CA GLU A 107 1.59 6.65 7.85
C GLU A 107 0.61 5.67 7.20
N LEU A 108 -0.03 4.81 7.98
CA LEU A 108 -0.94 3.80 7.46
C LEU A 108 -2.42 4.17 7.62
N ASN A 109 -2.76 5.28 8.29
CA ASN A 109 -4.15 5.65 8.63
C ASN A 109 -4.91 4.51 9.33
N PHE A 110 -4.23 3.70 10.11
CA PHE A 110 -4.84 2.68 10.93
C PHE A 110 -5.25 3.30 12.25
N ASN A 111 -6.54 3.49 12.46
CA ASN A 111 -7.06 3.70 13.81
C ASN A 111 -6.98 2.34 14.53
N PHE A 112 -6.12 2.26 15.52
CA PHE A 112 -6.12 1.13 16.43
C PHE A 112 -7.40 1.20 17.26
N ASP A 113 -8.40 0.41 16.89
CA ASP A 113 -9.51 0.12 17.79
C ASP A 113 -8.93 -0.64 18.98
N SER A 114 -9.00 -0.03 20.17
CA SER A 114 -8.51 -0.59 21.42
C SER A 114 -9.15 -1.93 21.80
N ASN A 115 -10.22 -2.31 21.12
CA ASN A 115 -11.00 -3.53 21.38
C ASN A 115 -10.67 -4.68 20.40
N GLN A 116 -9.83 -4.45 19.38
CA GLN A 116 -9.40 -5.52 18.48
C GLN A 116 -8.07 -6.14 18.95
N PRO A 117 -7.92 -7.46 18.88
CA PRO A 117 -6.63 -8.09 19.16
C PRO A 117 -5.60 -7.49 18.20
N ASN A 118 -4.53 -6.97 18.77
CA ASN A 118 -3.46 -6.15 18.19
C ASN A 118 -2.80 -6.77 16.95
N GLN A 119 -3.53 -6.90 15.84
CA GLN A 119 -3.01 -7.39 14.59
C GLN A 119 -2.85 -6.24 13.61
N PHE A 120 -1.65 -6.00 13.11
CA PHE A 120 -1.45 -5.05 12.02
C PHE A 120 -0.36 -5.54 11.08
N PHE A 121 -0.36 -4.96 9.90
CA PHE A 121 0.65 -5.21 8.91
C PHE A 121 1.90 -4.41 9.22
N TRP A 122 2.98 -5.08 9.47
CA TRP A 122 4.27 -4.44 9.42
C TRP A 122 4.87 -4.58 8.03
N MET A 123 5.29 -3.45 7.52
CA MET A 123 5.96 -3.32 6.27
C MET A 123 7.45 -3.38 6.46
N GLN A 124 8.07 -4.31 5.79
CA GLN A 124 9.50 -4.42 5.82
C GLN A 124 10.08 -3.81 4.55
N GLY A 125 11.03 -2.90 4.73
CA GLY A 125 11.86 -2.38 3.66
C GLY A 125 12.79 -3.44 3.09
N GLN A 126 13.46 -3.08 2.03
CA GLN A 126 14.42 -3.91 1.30
C GLN A 126 15.46 -4.55 2.20
N LYS A 127 16.00 -5.69 1.76
CA LYS A 127 17.10 -6.47 2.37
C LYS A 127 18.29 -5.61 2.86
N LEU A 128 18.51 -4.45 2.24
CA LEU A 128 19.64 -3.55 2.53
C LEU A 128 19.37 -2.51 3.63
N THR A 129 18.14 -2.35 4.08
CA THR A 129 17.76 -1.24 5.00
C THR A 129 17.28 -1.70 6.35
N SER A 130 17.28 -3.00 6.61
CA SER A 130 16.75 -3.52 7.87
C SER A 130 17.79 -3.44 8.98
N SER A 131 17.40 -2.80 10.06
CA SER A 131 18.16 -2.71 11.30
C SER A 131 17.68 -3.67 12.39
N SER A 132 16.72 -4.55 12.09
CA SER A 132 16.17 -5.45 13.10
C SER A 132 16.65 -6.88 12.91
N THR A 133 16.94 -7.55 14.03
CA THR A 133 17.32 -8.97 14.07
C THR A 133 16.29 -9.88 13.38
N PHE A 134 15.01 -9.52 13.47
CA PHE A 134 13.93 -10.26 12.82
C PHE A 134 14.07 -10.21 11.29
N THR A 135 14.29 -9.04 10.72
CA THR A 135 14.47 -8.83 9.28
C THR A 135 15.68 -9.58 8.76
N ASP A 136 16.80 -9.47 9.46
CA ASP A 136 18.02 -10.17 9.11
C ASP A 136 17.80 -11.67 9.08
N ASN A 137 17.13 -12.23 10.09
CA ASN A 137 16.81 -13.66 10.14
C ASN A 137 15.86 -14.06 9.01
N TYR A 138 14.86 -13.25 8.72
CA TYR A 138 13.94 -13.51 7.61
C TYR A 138 14.70 -13.62 6.29
N TYR A 139 15.46 -12.61 5.90
CA TYR A 139 16.17 -12.60 4.62
C TYR A 139 17.31 -13.64 4.55
N LYS A 140 17.93 -13.97 5.66
CA LYS A 140 19.01 -14.98 5.68
C LYS A 140 18.50 -16.43 5.70
N ARG A 141 17.32 -16.69 6.25
CA ARG A 141 16.87 -18.04 6.58
C ARG A 141 15.54 -18.46 5.96
N ILE A 142 14.68 -17.51 5.64
CA ILE A 142 13.30 -17.77 5.20
C ILE A 142 13.05 -17.27 3.79
N TYR A 143 13.71 -16.18 3.38
CA TYR A 143 13.51 -15.56 2.07
C TYR A 143 13.94 -16.51 0.95
N ILE A 144 13.01 -16.82 0.07
CA ILE A 144 13.25 -17.58 -1.17
C ILE A 144 12.80 -16.70 -2.34
N GLU A 145 13.73 -16.31 -3.20
CA GLU A 145 13.46 -15.36 -4.29
C GLU A 145 12.37 -15.85 -5.24
N SER A 146 12.39 -17.13 -5.61
CA SER A 146 11.38 -17.73 -6.48
C SER A 146 9.96 -17.69 -5.87
N ASP A 147 9.83 -17.87 -4.55
CA ASP A 147 8.56 -17.73 -3.86
C ASP A 147 8.05 -16.28 -3.89
N HIS A 148 8.95 -15.31 -3.72
CA HIS A 148 8.60 -13.90 -3.82
C HIS A 148 8.19 -13.47 -5.23
N ILE A 149 8.85 -14.00 -6.25
CA ILE A 149 8.47 -13.81 -7.65
C ILE A 149 7.08 -14.39 -7.90
N ALA A 150 6.81 -15.62 -7.45
CA ALA A 150 5.50 -16.25 -7.61
C ALA A 150 4.40 -15.41 -6.93
N ARG A 151 4.60 -14.99 -5.69
CA ARG A 151 3.66 -14.12 -4.95
C ARG A 151 3.43 -12.77 -5.63
N PHE A 152 4.46 -12.21 -6.24
CA PHE A 152 4.34 -10.98 -7.01
C PHE A 152 3.36 -11.15 -8.19
N PHE A 153 3.51 -12.23 -8.96
CA PHE A 153 2.57 -12.53 -10.06
C PHE A 153 1.17 -12.86 -9.54
N GLU A 154 1.05 -13.58 -8.43
CA GLU A 154 -0.24 -13.85 -7.78
C GLU A 154 -0.94 -12.53 -7.39
N ASP A 155 -0.22 -11.56 -6.82
CA ASP A 155 -0.78 -10.26 -6.45
C ASP A 155 -1.27 -9.49 -7.69
N ILE A 156 -0.54 -9.53 -8.81
CA ILE A 156 -0.94 -8.90 -10.08
C ILE A 156 -2.20 -9.56 -10.62
N ILE A 157 -2.19 -10.89 -10.76
CA ILE A 157 -3.31 -11.67 -11.31
C ILE A 157 -4.57 -11.49 -10.45
N ALA A 158 -4.43 -11.59 -9.13
CA ALA A 158 -5.53 -11.38 -8.20
C ALA A 158 -6.12 -9.98 -8.34
N THR A 159 -5.27 -8.96 -8.52
CA THR A 159 -5.74 -7.58 -8.70
C THR A 159 -6.49 -7.42 -10.01
N GLN A 160 -5.97 -7.96 -11.11
CA GLN A 160 -6.64 -7.92 -12.40
C GLN A 160 -8.00 -8.63 -12.36
N ASN A 161 -8.06 -9.82 -11.76
CA ASN A 161 -9.30 -10.58 -11.61
C ASN A 161 -10.31 -9.84 -10.73
N PHE A 162 -9.86 -9.22 -9.65
CA PHE A 162 -10.72 -8.39 -8.81
C PHE A 162 -11.32 -7.21 -9.59
N LEU A 163 -10.51 -6.45 -10.31
CA LEU A 163 -10.98 -5.30 -11.10
C LEU A 163 -11.96 -5.76 -12.18
N LYS A 164 -11.62 -6.80 -12.94
CA LYS A 164 -12.53 -7.40 -13.93
C LYS A 164 -13.86 -7.87 -13.33
N SER A 165 -13.84 -8.46 -12.12
CA SER A 165 -15.06 -8.88 -11.42
C SER A 165 -15.96 -7.70 -11.01
N LYS A 166 -15.43 -6.48 -11.00
CA LYS A 166 -16.15 -5.24 -10.74
C LYS A 166 -16.48 -4.45 -12.01
N ASN A 167 -16.14 -4.96 -13.20
CA ASN A 167 -16.25 -4.28 -14.48
C ASN A 167 -15.42 -2.98 -14.55
N ILE A 168 -14.23 -2.99 -13.97
CA ILE A 168 -13.23 -1.92 -13.94
C ILE A 168 -12.02 -2.32 -14.77
#